data_ad4d99b28fa934add07ce62bf30b18d4
#
_entry.id   ad4d99b28fa934add07ce62bf30b18d4
#
_cell.length_a   1.000
_cell.length_b   1.000
_cell.length_c   1.000
_cell.angle_alpha   90.00
_cell.angle_beta   90.00
_cell.angle_gamma   90.00
#
_symmetry.space_group_name_H-M   'P 1'
#
loop_
_entity.id
_entity.type
_entity.pdbx_description
1 polymer ?
#
loop_
_entity_poly.entity_id
_entity_poly.type
_entity_poly.pdbx_seq_one_letter_code
_entity_poly.pdbx_strand_id
1 'polypeptide(L)'
;VYTTTTRVDILWYIAHNSEQPGRAIQVLNELYINPDLANICINGIEGKHYEIIDEEQGIIAYPEGVDGTTTGYTSNPWAWPNEMISYVWDGDSPTIWEDTAAWNDSAIVSPAMGFTWDNANVLNEVTAVRNVKGKYENALACGSIDPAEALPAFLEELEAAGANTIIEEKQKQLDEYLASKE
;
A
#
# COMPACT_ATOMS: atom_id res chain seq x y z
N VAL A 1 -2.33 -12.06 -7.78
CA VAL A 1 -1.01 -12.07 -8.45
C VAL A 1 -0.10 -11.09 -7.71
N TYR A 2 1.05 -11.57 -7.25
CA TYR A 2 2.07 -10.70 -6.68
C TYR A 2 2.87 -9.99 -7.77
N THR A 3 3.03 -8.68 -7.61
CA THR A 3 3.92 -7.83 -8.41
C THR A 3 4.94 -7.15 -7.48
N THR A 4 5.94 -6.48 -8.02
CA THR A 4 6.90 -5.71 -7.22
C THR A 4 6.20 -4.66 -6.37
N THR A 5 5.25 -3.92 -6.94
CA THR A 5 4.49 -2.87 -6.25
C THR A 5 3.64 -3.40 -5.11
N THR A 6 3.02 -4.59 -5.25
CA THR A 6 2.22 -5.19 -4.17
C THR A 6 3.06 -5.68 -2.98
N ARG A 7 4.37 -5.86 -3.16
CA ARG A 7 5.29 -6.27 -2.08
C ARG A 7 6.02 -5.11 -1.41
N VAL A 8 6.12 -3.96 -2.07
CA VAL A 8 6.92 -2.81 -1.61
C VAL A 8 6.12 -1.50 -1.70
N ASP A 9 4.82 -1.58 -1.51
CA ASP A 9 3.93 -0.42 -1.62
C ASP A 9 4.14 0.56 -0.46
N ILE A 10 4.28 0.03 0.76
CA ILE A 10 4.58 0.82 1.95
C ILE A 10 5.94 0.43 2.48
N LEU A 11 6.82 1.41 2.57
CA LEU A 11 8.19 1.23 3.01
C LEU A 11 8.50 2.10 4.22
N TRP A 12 9.04 1.46 5.25
CA TRP A 12 9.65 2.13 6.38
C TRP A 12 11.17 2.13 6.22
N TYR A 13 11.80 3.27 6.41
CA TYR A 13 13.25 3.41 6.28
C TYR A 13 13.83 4.38 7.29
N ILE A 14 15.13 4.25 7.54
CA ILE A 14 15.86 5.14 8.42
C ILE A 14 16.42 6.30 7.60
N ALA A 15 16.15 7.52 8.05
CA ALA A 15 16.66 8.71 7.38
C ALA A 15 18.21 8.70 7.34
N HIS A 16 18.77 9.03 6.19
CA HIS A 16 20.22 9.04 5.95
C HIS A 16 20.98 9.96 6.93
N ASN A 17 20.34 11.03 7.40
CA ASN A 17 20.92 11.97 8.37
C ASN A 17 20.62 11.61 9.85
N SER A 18 20.18 10.38 10.12
CA SER A 18 19.97 9.92 11.50
C SER A 18 21.31 9.86 12.24
N GLU A 19 21.36 10.46 13.42
CA GLU A 19 22.54 10.40 14.30
C GLU A 19 22.68 9.05 15.01
N GLN A 20 21.59 8.25 15.07
CA GLN A 20 21.58 6.95 15.73
C GLN A 20 20.87 5.87 14.87
N PRO A 21 21.35 5.58 13.66
CA PRO A 21 20.68 4.65 12.76
C PRO A 21 20.55 3.24 13.34
N GLY A 22 21.53 2.78 14.14
CA GLY A 22 21.49 1.49 14.83
C GLY A 22 20.36 1.39 15.87
N ARG A 23 20.04 2.47 16.56
CA ARG A 23 18.90 2.50 17.49
C ARG A 23 17.57 2.59 16.73
N ALA A 24 17.54 3.38 15.68
CA ALA A 24 16.34 3.51 14.85
C ALA A 24 15.94 2.17 14.21
N ILE A 25 16.90 1.39 13.70
CA ILE A 25 16.61 0.06 13.16
C ILE A 25 16.16 -0.94 14.23
N GLN A 26 16.66 -0.82 15.48
CA GLN A 26 16.17 -1.63 16.61
C GLN A 26 14.69 -1.34 16.90
N VAL A 27 14.29 -0.06 16.94
CA VAL A 27 12.87 0.31 17.12
C VAL A 27 12.02 -0.20 15.97
N LEU A 28 12.49 -0.07 14.74
CA LEU A 28 11.77 -0.61 13.58
C LEU A 28 11.62 -2.13 13.67
N ASN A 29 12.66 -2.85 14.10
CA ASN A 29 12.58 -4.29 14.31
C ASN A 29 11.54 -4.68 15.37
N GLU A 30 11.47 -3.94 16.49
CA GLU A 30 10.45 -4.18 17.52
C GLU A 30 9.02 -4.03 16.96
N LEU A 31 8.77 -3.08 16.07
CA LEU A 31 7.48 -2.92 15.39
C LEU A 31 7.10 -4.12 14.50
N TYR A 32 8.08 -4.94 14.09
CA TYR A 32 7.83 -6.17 13.32
C TYR A 32 7.58 -7.41 14.19
N ILE A 33 8.10 -7.45 15.43
CA ILE A 33 8.13 -8.68 16.22
C ILE A 33 7.49 -8.59 17.59
N ASN A 34 7.20 -7.39 18.09
CA ASN A 34 6.66 -7.16 19.43
C ASN A 34 5.16 -6.85 19.34
N PRO A 35 4.26 -7.81 19.73
CA PRO A 35 2.81 -7.62 19.65
C PRO A 35 2.31 -6.47 20.52
N ASP A 36 2.90 -6.25 21.70
CA ASP A 36 2.47 -5.18 22.61
C ASP A 36 2.69 -3.81 21.96
N LEU A 37 3.87 -3.62 21.36
CA LEU A 37 4.20 -2.38 20.65
C LEU A 37 3.32 -2.20 19.41
N ALA A 38 3.09 -3.27 18.65
CA ALA A 38 2.22 -3.22 17.48
C ALA A 38 0.78 -2.84 17.89
N ASN A 39 0.23 -3.46 18.95
CA ASN A 39 -1.12 -3.16 19.43
C ASN A 39 -1.26 -1.72 19.95
N ILE A 40 -0.28 -1.19 20.69
CA ILE A 40 -0.30 0.22 21.08
C ILE A 40 -0.35 1.15 19.86
N CYS A 41 0.39 0.85 18.83
CA CYS A 41 0.45 1.66 17.62
C CYS A 41 -0.79 1.50 16.72
N ILE A 42 -1.38 0.31 16.68
CA ILE A 42 -2.51 -0.02 15.81
C ILE A 42 -3.84 0.26 16.52
N ASN A 43 -4.01 -0.25 17.74
CA ASN A 43 -5.26 -0.25 18.48
C ASN A 43 -5.32 0.81 19.59
N GLY A 44 -4.18 1.35 20.00
CA GLY A 44 -4.08 2.37 21.05
C GLY A 44 -3.92 1.77 22.44
N ILE A 45 -4.62 2.31 23.44
CA ILE A 45 -4.47 1.98 24.85
C ILE A 45 -5.64 1.10 25.30
N GLU A 46 -5.33 -0.07 25.85
CA GLU A 46 -6.30 -0.96 26.49
C GLU A 46 -7.06 -0.26 27.63
N GLY A 47 -8.34 -0.59 27.77
CA GLY A 47 -9.26 0.02 28.74
C GLY A 47 -9.70 1.45 28.37
N LYS A 48 -9.16 2.03 27.30
CA LYS A 48 -9.53 3.34 26.79
C LYS A 48 -10.03 3.32 25.36
N HIS A 49 -9.29 2.68 24.45
CA HIS A 49 -9.61 2.63 23.04
C HIS A 49 -10.13 1.27 22.62
N TYR A 50 -9.76 0.23 23.35
CA TYR A 50 -10.26 -1.13 23.20
C TYR A 50 -10.23 -1.87 24.55
N GLU A 51 -10.96 -2.99 24.63
CA GLU A 51 -10.91 -3.98 25.69
C GLU A 51 -10.67 -5.36 25.08
N ILE A 52 -9.90 -6.22 25.76
CA ILE A 52 -9.72 -7.61 25.35
C ILE A 52 -10.94 -8.40 25.84
N ILE A 53 -11.71 -8.96 24.91
CA ILE A 53 -12.91 -9.76 25.21
C ILE A 53 -12.65 -11.26 25.13
N ASP A 54 -11.59 -11.68 24.44
CA ASP A 54 -11.07 -13.04 24.41
C ASP A 54 -9.55 -13.02 24.33
N GLU A 55 -8.89 -13.31 25.46
CA GLU A 55 -7.44 -13.30 25.57
C GLU A 55 -6.78 -14.48 24.83
N GLU A 56 -7.46 -15.63 24.76
CA GLU A 56 -6.92 -16.83 24.10
C GLU A 56 -6.86 -16.65 22.57
N GLN A 57 -7.88 -16.02 22.01
CA GLN A 57 -7.96 -15.75 20.58
C GLN A 57 -7.45 -14.35 20.19
N GLY A 58 -7.09 -13.49 21.18
CA GLY A 58 -6.64 -12.13 20.92
C GLY A 58 -7.73 -11.23 20.33
N ILE A 59 -8.99 -11.41 20.75
CA ILE A 59 -10.13 -10.63 20.25
C ILE A 59 -10.36 -9.41 21.11
N ILE A 60 -10.53 -8.25 20.47
CA ILE A 60 -10.79 -6.96 21.11
C ILE A 60 -12.10 -6.35 20.63
N ALA A 61 -12.68 -5.51 21.49
CA ALA A 61 -13.86 -4.71 21.16
C ALA A 61 -13.72 -3.28 21.71
N TYR A 62 -14.61 -2.39 21.32
CA TYR A 62 -14.69 -1.08 21.95
C TYR A 62 -15.23 -1.19 23.37
N PRO A 63 -14.71 -0.39 24.34
CA PRO A 63 -15.28 -0.28 25.67
C PRO A 63 -16.74 0.18 25.63
N GLU A 64 -17.51 -0.09 26.71
CA GLU A 64 -18.89 0.34 26.82
C GLU A 64 -19.06 1.84 26.54
N GLY A 65 -19.94 2.19 25.61
CA GLY A 65 -20.21 3.59 25.20
C GLY A 65 -19.17 4.23 24.30
N VAL A 66 -18.19 3.47 23.84
CA VAL A 66 -17.17 3.89 22.87
C VAL A 66 -17.42 3.19 21.55
N ASP A 67 -17.14 3.87 20.44
CA ASP A 67 -17.17 3.33 19.08
C ASP A 67 -16.05 3.95 18.22
N GLY A 68 -15.95 3.55 16.95
CA GLY A 68 -14.92 4.03 16.04
C GLY A 68 -14.92 5.56 15.80
N THR A 69 -16.02 6.26 16.14
CA THR A 69 -16.14 7.71 15.99
C THR A 69 -15.82 8.46 17.28
N THR A 70 -16.02 7.82 18.43
CA THR A 70 -15.90 8.42 19.76
C THR A 70 -14.62 8.03 20.50
N THR A 71 -13.92 6.97 20.05
CA THR A 71 -12.68 6.47 20.68
C THR A 71 -11.57 7.53 20.79
N GLY A 72 -11.55 8.53 19.90
CA GLY A 72 -10.50 9.54 19.85
C GLY A 72 -9.13 9.03 19.38
N TYR A 73 -9.06 7.75 18.96
CA TYR A 73 -7.89 7.12 18.36
C TYR A 73 -8.29 6.33 17.13
N THR A 74 -7.67 6.65 16.00
CA THR A 74 -7.82 5.90 14.76
C THR A 74 -6.45 5.69 14.13
N SER A 75 -6.19 4.50 13.67
CA SER A 75 -4.97 4.13 12.96
C SER A 75 -5.35 3.34 11.69
N ASN A 76 -4.45 3.37 10.73
CA ASN A 76 -4.53 2.49 9.56
C ASN A 76 -3.59 1.31 9.78
N PRO A 77 -4.08 0.12 10.16
CA PRO A 77 -3.24 -1.05 10.52
C PRO A 77 -2.23 -1.40 9.44
N TRP A 78 -2.67 -1.38 8.18
CA TRP A 78 -1.84 -1.66 6.99
C TRP A 78 -0.66 -0.70 6.79
N ALA A 79 -0.64 0.48 7.45
CA ALA A 79 0.48 1.42 7.38
C ALA A 79 1.61 1.06 8.36
N TRP A 80 1.38 0.17 9.32
CA TRP A 80 2.37 -0.27 10.28
C TRP A 80 3.19 -1.45 9.75
N PRO A 81 4.42 -1.65 10.26
CA PRO A 81 5.35 -2.66 9.74
C PRO A 81 4.80 -4.08 9.72
N ASN A 82 4.02 -4.49 10.72
CA ASN A 82 3.43 -5.81 10.79
C ASN A 82 2.08 -5.77 11.53
N GLU A 83 0.99 -5.72 10.78
CA GLU A 83 -0.35 -5.78 11.36
C GLU A 83 -0.77 -7.19 11.79
N MET A 84 -0.12 -8.23 11.24
CA MET A 84 -0.50 -9.63 11.46
C MET A 84 -0.18 -10.15 12.87
N ILE A 85 0.50 -9.37 13.69
CA ILE A 85 0.76 -9.68 15.11
C ILE A 85 -0.14 -8.88 16.04
N SER A 86 -1.09 -8.11 15.52
CA SER A 86 -2.05 -7.35 16.31
C SER A 86 -3.28 -8.16 16.65
N TYR A 87 -4.02 -7.68 17.64
CA TYR A 87 -5.34 -8.22 18.02
C TYR A 87 -6.33 -8.12 16.86
N VAL A 88 -7.35 -8.99 16.89
CA VAL A 88 -8.45 -9.02 15.93
C VAL A 88 -9.67 -8.33 16.54
N TRP A 89 -10.36 -7.51 15.76
CA TRP A 89 -11.58 -6.85 16.21
C TRP A 89 -12.77 -7.81 16.22
N ASP A 90 -13.64 -7.67 17.22
CA ASP A 90 -14.92 -8.39 17.31
C ASP A 90 -15.74 -8.19 16.03
N GLY A 91 -16.22 -9.29 15.47
CA GLY A 91 -16.92 -9.31 14.18
C GLY A 91 -16.06 -9.76 13.00
N ASP A 92 -14.73 -9.74 13.13
CA ASP A 92 -13.81 -10.34 12.16
C ASP A 92 -13.56 -11.81 12.47
N SER A 93 -13.01 -12.56 11.51
CA SER A 93 -12.60 -13.95 11.74
C SER A 93 -11.46 -14.02 12.74
N PRO A 94 -11.52 -14.84 13.78
CA PRO A 94 -10.39 -15.05 14.70
C PRO A 94 -9.10 -15.52 14.00
N THR A 95 -9.25 -16.16 12.84
CA THR A 95 -8.14 -16.69 12.02
C THR A 95 -7.75 -15.76 10.85
N ILE A 96 -8.14 -14.47 10.91
CA ILE A 96 -7.96 -13.55 9.78
C ILE A 96 -6.49 -13.44 9.34
N TRP A 97 -5.55 -13.48 10.28
CA TRP A 97 -4.13 -13.35 9.98
C TRP A 97 -3.55 -14.61 9.35
N GLU A 98 -3.93 -15.80 9.87
CA GLU A 98 -3.57 -17.10 9.31
C GLU A 98 -4.17 -17.27 7.90
N ASP A 99 -5.44 -16.90 7.74
CA ASP A 99 -6.15 -16.97 6.46
C ASP A 99 -5.53 -16.01 5.44
N THR A 100 -5.15 -14.81 5.88
CA THR A 100 -4.44 -13.84 5.04
C THR A 100 -3.07 -14.34 4.62
N ALA A 101 -2.30 -14.96 5.54
CA ALA A 101 -1.01 -15.55 5.22
C ALA A 101 -1.15 -16.68 4.20
N ALA A 102 -2.10 -17.61 4.43
CA ALA A 102 -2.38 -18.72 3.53
C ALA A 102 -2.85 -18.23 2.13
N TRP A 103 -3.69 -17.20 2.10
CA TRP A 103 -4.12 -16.60 0.84
C TRP A 103 -2.95 -15.96 0.09
N ASN A 104 -2.08 -15.26 0.80
CA ASN A 104 -0.88 -14.65 0.23
C ASN A 104 0.07 -15.72 -0.33
N ASP A 105 0.27 -16.83 0.39
CA ASP A 105 1.14 -17.93 -0.05
C ASP A 105 0.58 -18.64 -1.29
N SER A 106 -0.73 -18.66 -1.48
CA SER A 106 -1.39 -19.21 -2.65
C SER A 106 -1.31 -18.31 -3.89
N ALA A 107 -0.87 -17.07 -3.75
CA ALA A 107 -0.91 -16.10 -4.83
C ALA A 107 0.13 -16.40 -5.93
N ILE A 108 -0.30 -16.26 -7.17
CA ILE A 108 0.57 -16.41 -8.34
C ILE A 108 1.58 -15.26 -8.38
N VAL A 109 2.86 -15.58 -8.41
CA VAL A 109 3.93 -14.59 -8.56
C VAL A 109 4.03 -14.15 -10.02
N SER A 110 4.02 -12.85 -10.26
CA SER A 110 4.21 -12.29 -11.60
C SER A 110 5.61 -12.63 -12.14
N PRO A 111 5.77 -13.01 -13.41
CA PRO A 111 7.08 -13.13 -14.04
C PRO A 111 7.91 -11.83 -13.95
N ALA A 112 7.22 -10.67 -13.92
CA ALA A 112 7.84 -9.35 -13.76
C ALA A 112 8.23 -9.00 -12.30
N MET A 113 8.11 -9.93 -11.35
CA MET A 113 8.52 -9.67 -9.96
C MET A 113 9.99 -9.28 -9.88
N GLY A 114 10.26 -8.14 -9.24
CA GLY A 114 11.59 -7.54 -9.14
C GLY A 114 11.94 -6.57 -10.27
N PHE A 115 11.10 -6.46 -11.31
CA PHE A 115 11.27 -5.46 -12.36
C PHE A 115 11.08 -4.05 -11.79
N THR A 116 12.05 -3.18 -12.04
CA THR A 116 11.97 -1.74 -11.73
C THR A 116 12.16 -0.97 -13.03
N TRP A 117 11.19 -0.13 -13.36
CA TRP A 117 11.24 0.68 -14.55
C TRP A 117 12.06 1.94 -14.34
N ASP A 118 13.03 2.20 -15.23
CA ASP A 118 13.75 3.46 -15.32
C ASP A 118 13.11 4.36 -16.40
N ASN A 119 12.60 5.50 -16.00
CA ASN A 119 11.93 6.45 -16.89
C ASN A 119 12.86 7.56 -17.44
N ALA A 120 14.16 7.48 -17.22
CA ALA A 120 15.11 8.54 -17.60
C ALA A 120 15.04 8.88 -19.10
N ASN A 121 14.86 7.88 -19.96
CA ASN A 121 14.80 8.05 -21.42
C ASN A 121 13.53 8.72 -21.93
N VAL A 122 12.45 8.75 -21.13
CA VAL A 122 11.10 9.23 -21.51
C VAL A 122 10.53 10.21 -20.47
N LEU A 123 11.41 10.92 -19.77
CA LEU A 123 11.01 11.80 -18.66
C LEU A 123 10.12 12.96 -19.11
N ASN A 124 10.33 13.47 -20.32
CA ASN A 124 9.54 14.55 -20.89
C ASN A 124 8.11 14.07 -21.19
N GLU A 125 7.97 12.90 -21.79
CA GLU A 125 6.69 12.26 -22.11
C GLU A 125 5.95 11.92 -20.82
N VAL A 126 6.63 11.38 -19.81
CA VAL A 126 6.04 11.11 -18.47
C VAL A 126 5.48 12.38 -17.85
N THR A 127 6.20 13.50 -17.98
CA THR A 127 5.73 14.80 -17.45
C THR A 127 4.54 15.32 -18.25
N ALA A 128 4.58 15.25 -19.58
CA ALA A 128 3.50 15.68 -20.45
C ALA A 128 2.20 14.85 -20.19
N VAL A 129 2.32 13.53 -20.12
CA VAL A 129 1.21 12.61 -19.81
C VAL A 129 0.61 12.89 -18.42
N ARG A 130 1.43 13.17 -17.41
CA ARG A 130 0.92 13.58 -16.08
C ARG A 130 0.10 14.85 -16.13
N ASN A 131 0.52 15.83 -16.91
CA ASN A 131 -0.22 17.09 -17.07
C ASN A 131 -1.57 16.86 -17.75
N VAL A 132 -1.62 16.05 -18.80
CA VAL A 132 -2.86 15.65 -19.46
C VAL A 132 -3.77 14.90 -18.50
N LYS A 133 -3.24 13.89 -17.76
CA LYS A 133 -3.99 13.19 -16.70
C LYS A 133 -4.62 14.17 -15.71
N GLY A 134 -3.83 15.09 -15.15
CA GLY A 134 -4.31 16.08 -14.18
C GLY A 134 -5.44 16.97 -14.69
N LYS A 135 -5.49 17.21 -16.01
CA LYS A 135 -6.57 18.00 -16.65
C LYS A 135 -7.93 17.27 -16.63
N TYR A 136 -7.92 15.94 -16.81
CA TYR A 136 -9.16 15.16 -17.05
C TYR A 136 -9.56 14.27 -15.87
N GLU A 137 -8.60 13.68 -15.14
CA GLU A 137 -8.82 12.56 -14.22
C GLU A 137 -9.89 12.86 -13.16
N ASN A 138 -9.75 13.97 -12.44
CA ASN A 138 -10.70 14.31 -11.37
C ASN A 138 -12.09 14.60 -11.91
N ALA A 139 -12.18 15.31 -13.03
CA ALA A 139 -13.45 15.69 -13.62
C ALA A 139 -14.22 14.48 -14.17
N LEU A 140 -13.51 13.52 -14.78
CA LEU A 140 -14.10 12.26 -15.22
C LEU A 140 -14.48 11.35 -14.04
N ALA A 141 -13.61 11.23 -13.04
CA ALA A 141 -13.82 10.35 -11.89
C ALA A 141 -15.04 10.77 -11.04
N CYS A 142 -15.25 12.08 -10.86
CA CYS A 142 -16.41 12.59 -10.11
C CYS A 142 -17.64 12.87 -10.97
N GLY A 143 -17.60 12.59 -12.27
CA GLY A 143 -18.74 12.76 -13.18
C GLY A 143 -19.13 14.23 -13.44
N SER A 144 -18.20 15.18 -13.27
CA SER A 144 -18.46 16.60 -13.53
C SER A 144 -18.40 16.98 -15.02
N ILE A 145 -17.93 16.09 -15.87
CA ILE A 145 -17.94 16.21 -17.34
C ILE A 145 -18.48 14.92 -17.96
N ASP A 146 -19.11 15.04 -19.13
CA ASP A 146 -19.64 13.88 -19.86
C ASP A 146 -18.49 13.01 -20.39
N PRO A 147 -18.39 11.72 -19.95
CA PRO A 147 -17.35 10.82 -20.45
C PRO A 147 -17.43 10.57 -21.96
N ALA A 148 -18.64 10.59 -22.54
CA ALA A 148 -18.81 10.35 -23.98
C ALA A 148 -18.15 11.45 -24.84
N GLU A 149 -18.10 12.67 -24.31
CA GLU A 149 -17.45 13.81 -24.99
C GLU A 149 -15.98 13.94 -24.59
N ALA A 150 -15.68 13.80 -23.30
CA ALA A 150 -14.35 14.11 -22.77
C ALA A 150 -13.33 12.98 -22.99
N LEU A 151 -13.74 11.70 -22.94
CA LEU A 151 -12.83 10.56 -23.04
C LEU A 151 -12.09 10.48 -24.39
N PRO A 152 -12.76 10.70 -25.57
CA PRO A 152 -12.04 10.71 -26.84
C PRO A 152 -10.94 11.77 -26.90
N ALA A 153 -11.23 13.01 -26.44
CA ALA A 153 -10.24 14.08 -26.40
C ALA A 153 -9.10 13.79 -25.41
N PHE A 154 -9.41 13.20 -24.25
CA PHE A 154 -8.41 12.77 -23.28
C PHE A 154 -7.43 11.74 -23.85
N LEU A 155 -7.95 10.72 -24.56
CA LEU A 155 -7.12 9.67 -25.18
C LEU A 155 -6.24 10.25 -26.31
N GLU A 156 -6.78 11.16 -27.14
CA GLU A 156 -6.02 11.83 -28.17
C GLU A 156 -4.88 12.70 -27.59
N GLU A 157 -5.16 13.46 -26.54
CA GLU A 157 -4.16 14.27 -25.84
C GLU A 157 -3.08 13.38 -25.15
N LEU A 158 -3.45 12.21 -24.61
CA LEU A 158 -2.49 11.26 -24.05
C LEU A 158 -1.55 10.69 -25.12
N GLU A 159 -2.07 10.33 -26.27
CA GLU A 159 -1.27 9.84 -27.40
C GLU A 159 -0.32 10.95 -27.90
N ALA A 160 -0.82 12.16 -28.09
CA ALA A 160 -0.03 13.31 -28.48
C ALA A 160 1.06 13.69 -27.46
N ALA A 161 0.80 13.44 -26.17
CA ALA A 161 1.77 13.63 -25.08
C ALA A 161 2.85 12.55 -25.00
N GLY A 162 2.79 11.50 -25.82
CA GLY A 162 3.79 10.43 -25.88
C GLY A 162 3.47 9.20 -25.03
N ALA A 163 2.21 8.94 -24.71
CA ALA A 163 1.83 7.75 -23.94
C ALA A 163 2.36 6.45 -24.59
N ASN A 164 2.29 6.33 -25.92
CA ASN A 164 2.79 5.18 -26.64
C ASN A 164 4.31 5.02 -26.50
N THR A 165 5.08 6.10 -26.57
CA THR A 165 6.53 6.09 -26.35
C THR A 165 6.90 5.57 -24.96
N ILE A 166 6.13 5.95 -23.93
CA ILE A 166 6.30 5.44 -22.54
C ILE A 166 6.04 3.93 -22.50
N ILE A 167 4.98 3.46 -23.14
CA ILE A 167 4.60 2.04 -23.17
C ILE A 167 5.70 1.23 -23.87
N GLU A 168 6.18 1.68 -25.01
CA GLU A 168 7.24 1.01 -25.78
C GLU A 168 8.55 0.91 -24.99
N GLU A 169 8.99 1.99 -24.36
CA GLU A 169 10.22 1.98 -23.55
C GLU A 169 10.08 1.06 -22.34
N LYS A 170 8.92 1.11 -21.66
CA LYS A 170 8.67 0.23 -20.51
C LYS A 170 8.61 -1.23 -20.91
N GLN A 171 7.97 -1.55 -22.05
CA GLN A 171 7.89 -2.91 -22.57
C GLN A 171 9.29 -3.42 -22.93
N LYS A 172 10.09 -2.62 -23.61
CA LYS A 172 11.48 -2.97 -23.95
C LYS A 172 12.29 -3.33 -22.71
N GLN A 173 12.25 -2.50 -21.66
CA GLN A 173 12.97 -2.77 -20.40
C GLN A 173 12.45 -4.04 -19.71
N LEU A 174 11.13 -4.30 -19.76
CA LEU A 174 10.54 -5.52 -19.22
C LEU A 174 11.03 -6.75 -19.97
N ASP A 175 11.09 -6.71 -21.29
CA ASP A 175 11.54 -7.82 -22.13
C ASP A 175 13.05 -8.12 -21.85
N GLU A 176 13.88 -7.08 -21.75
CA GLU A 176 15.28 -7.21 -21.36
C GLU A 176 15.44 -7.84 -19.96
N TYR A 177 14.63 -7.41 -19.00
CA TYR A 177 14.62 -7.97 -17.65
C TYR A 177 14.20 -9.45 -17.63
N LEU A 178 13.17 -9.82 -18.38
CA LEU A 178 12.72 -11.21 -18.46
C LEU A 178 13.77 -12.11 -19.11
N ALA A 179 14.40 -11.64 -20.20
CA ALA A 179 15.48 -12.37 -20.85
C ALA A 179 16.73 -12.55 -19.94
N SER A 180 16.94 -11.66 -18.98
CA SER A 180 18.05 -11.77 -18.02
C SER A 180 17.84 -12.82 -16.92
N LYS A 181 16.62 -13.38 -16.82
CA LYS A 181 16.26 -14.43 -15.84
C LYS A 181 16.39 -15.85 -16.38
N GLU A 182 16.51 -15.99 -17.69
CA GLU A 182 16.74 -17.28 -18.36
C GLU A 182 18.24 -17.66 -18.35
#